data_875dfb0363c9f8f6f841ad385d7425bc
#
_entry.id   875dfb0363c9f8f6f841ad385d7425bc
#
_cell.length_a   1.000
_cell.length_b   1.000
_cell.length_c   1.000
_cell.angle_alpha   90.00
_cell.angle_beta   90.00
_cell.angle_gamma   90.00
#
_symmetry.space_group_name_H-M   'P 1'
#
loop_
_entity.id
_entity.type
_entity.pdbx_description
1 polymer ?
#
loop_
_entity_poly.entity_id
_entity_poly.type
_entity_poly.pdbx_seq_one_letter_code
_entity_poly.pdbx_strand_id
1 'polypeptide(L)'
;NPSNKFDKKKDRSRFSMDSYYPVLSGVLDKSEETKYIKQTLEKFYVSDLGIKCVSDQPWVTVAETCEFVIALMKVDEKDLAKKLLTDVIQISDENMIPYMGWQYKEKIFWPEEQPNWTAGAEILAFDAVYKYSTASEIFLAN
;
A
#
# COMPACT_ATOMS: atom_id res chain seq x y z
N ASN A 1 17.21 0.35 -13.74
CA ASN A 1 16.49 0.08 -14.99
C ASN A 1 16.03 1.40 -15.61
N PRO A 2 16.68 1.90 -16.72
CA PRO A 2 16.35 3.21 -17.30
C PRO A 2 14.91 3.35 -17.81
N SER A 3 14.20 2.24 -17.99
CA SER A 3 12.82 2.24 -18.50
C SER A 3 11.74 2.28 -17.43
N ASN A 4 12.08 2.30 -16.13
CA ASN A 4 11.14 2.15 -15.01
C ASN A 4 10.19 0.94 -15.17
N LYS A 5 10.58 -0.09 -15.89
CA LYS A 5 9.78 -1.29 -16.10
C LYS A 5 10.36 -2.43 -15.28
N PHE A 6 9.59 -2.96 -14.38
CA PHE A 6 9.95 -4.13 -13.58
C PHE A 6 10.20 -5.36 -14.48
N ASP A 7 9.39 -5.52 -15.50
CA ASP A 7 9.53 -6.54 -16.52
C ASP A 7 9.94 -5.90 -17.86
N LYS A 8 10.98 -6.42 -18.50
CA LYS A 8 11.42 -5.94 -19.82
C LYS A 8 10.45 -6.31 -20.94
N LYS A 9 9.62 -7.32 -20.74
CA LYS A 9 8.71 -7.89 -21.74
C LYS A 9 7.27 -7.40 -21.63
N LYS A 10 6.81 -7.08 -20.40
CA LYS A 10 5.43 -6.64 -20.15
C LYS A 10 5.43 -5.31 -19.40
N ASP A 11 4.58 -4.40 -19.82
CA ASP A 11 4.29 -3.20 -19.06
C ASP A 11 3.43 -3.58 -17.85
N ARG A 12 3.99 -3.47 -16.66
CA ARG A 12 3.32 -3.73 -15.39
C ARG A 12 2.94 -2.45 -14.65
N SER A 13 3.11 -1.29 -15.26
CA SER A 13 2.80 0.00 -14.66
C SER A 13 1.33 0.18 -14.25
N ARG A 14 0.49 -0.79 -14.61
CA ARG A 14 -0.90 -0.90 -14.20
C ARG A 14 -1.05 -1.25 -12.72
N PHE A 15 -0.09 -1.97 -12.12
CA PHE A 15 -0.16 -2.47 -10.75
C PHE A 15 0.52 -1.52 -9.77
N SER A 16 -0.12 -1.23 -8.65
CA SER A 16 0.41 -0.30 -7.64
C SER A 16 1.68 -0.82 -6.98
N MET A 17 1.73 -2.11 -6.67
CA MET A 17 2.88 -2.74 -6.02
C MET A 17 4.19 -2.56 -6.82
N ASP A 18 4.12 -2.57 -8.14
CA ASP A 18 5.30 -2.35 -8.99
C ASP A 18 5.87 -0.91 -8.84
N SER A 19 5.09 0.02 -8.27
CA SER A 19 5.54 1.40 -8.04
C SER A 19 6.14 1.64 -6.64
N TYR A 20 5.80 0.85 -5.62
CA TYR A 20 6.34 1.04 -4.27
C TYR A 20 7.22 -0.11 -3.74
N TYR A 21 7.17 -1.30 -4.31
CA TYR A 21 8.07 -2.40 -3.94
C TYR A 21 9.57 -2.06 -4.06
N PRO A 22 10.03 -1.27 -5.07
CA PRO A 22 11.41 -0.82 -5.09
C PRO A 22 11.81 0.00 -3.86
N VAL A 23 10.88 0.77 -3.28
CA VAL A 23 11.10 1.50 -2.02
C VAL A 23 11.24 0.52 -0.86
N LEU A 24 10.32 -0.43 -0.73
CA LEU A 24 10.36 -1.45 0.34
C LEU A 24 11.61 -2.32 0.29
N SER A 25 12.11 -2.62 -0.91
CA SER A 25 13.31 -3.45 -1.09
C SER A 25 14.63 -2.77 -0.71
N GLY A 26 14.64 -1.44 -0.52
CA GLY A 26 15.84 -0.68 -0.16
C GLY A 26 16.90 -0.58 -1.25
N VAL A 27 16.55 -0.82 -2.51
CA VAL A 27 17.49 -0.77 -3.65
C VAL A 27 17.62 0.61 -4.30
N LEU A 28 16.81 1.57 -3.87
CA LEU A 28 16.76 2.93 -4.40
C LEU A 28 17.54 3.89 -3.52
N ASP A 29 18.08 4.95 -4.12
CA ASP A 29 18.53 6.10 -3.35
C ASP A 29 17.33 6.98 -2.90
N LYS A 30 17.56 7.88 -1.94
CA LYS A 30 16.49 8.73 -1.36
C LYS A 30 15.75 9.57 -2.40
N SER A 31 16.42 10.01 -3.45
CA SER A 31 15.79 10.83 -4.49
C SER A 31 14.86 9.99 -5.36
N GLU A 32 15.25 8.77 -5.65
CA GLU A 32 14.44 7.80 -6.36
C GLU A 32 13.26 7.34 -5.51
N GLU A 33 13.46 7.05 -4.22
CA GLU A 33 12.37 6.69 -3.28
C GLU A 33 11.27 7.75 -3.29
N THR A 34 11.63 9.03 -3.11
CA THR A 34 10.68 10.15 -3.15
C THR A 34 9.90 10.21 -4.46
N LYS A 35 10.58 9.99 -5.58
CA LYS A 35 9.96 9.96 -6.90
C LYS A 35 8.95 8.82 -7.03
N TYR A 36 9.29 7.62 -6.58
CA TYR A 36 8.39 6.45 -6.62
C TYR A 36 7.17 6.63 -5.74
N ILE A 37 7.33 7.18 -4.53
CA ILE A 37 6.21 7.52 -3.63
C ILE A 37 5.27 8.52 -4.32
N LYS A 38 5.80 9.60 -4.89
CA LYS A 38 4.99 10.60 -5.60
C LYS A 38 4.22 9.99 -6.78
N GLN A 39 4.87 9.17 -7.60
CA GLN A 39 4.23 8.49 -8.72
C GLN A 39 3.11 7.54 -8.27
N THR A 40 3.31 6.84 -7.14
CA THR A 40 2.29 5.98 -6.55
C THR A 40 1.07 6.78 -6.13
N LEU A 41 1.28 7.89 -5.43
CA LEU A 41 0.19 8.78 -5.02
C LEU A 41 -0.58 9.36 -6.20
N GLU A 42 0.12 9.88 -7.19
CA GLU A 42 -0.52 10.48 -8.37
C GLU A 42 -1.39 9.49 -9.15
N LYS A 43 -1.01 8.21 -9.19
CA LYS A 43 -1.66 7.22 -10.04
C LYS A 43 -2.67 6.34 -9.32
N PHE A 44 -2.43 6.03 -8.04
CA PHE A 44 -3.16 4.98 -7.34
C PHE A 44 -3.91 5.46 -6.09
N TYR A 45 -3.58 6.62 -5.55
CA TYR A 45 -4.25 7.11 -4.34
C TYR A 45 -5.68 7.54 -4.61
N VAL A 46 -6.58 7.12 -3.73
CA VAL A 46 -7.98 7.55 -3.67
C VAL A 46 -8.20 8.18 -2.30
N SER A 47 -8.55 9.47 -2.28
CA SER A 47 -8.76 10.21 -1.02
C SER A 47 -9.75 9.51 -0.12
N ASP A 48 -9.41 9.43 1.16
CA ASP A 48 -10.22 8.88 2.25
C ASP A 48 -10.57 7.39 2.10
N LEU A 49 -9.84 6.68 1.22
CA LEU A 49 -9.99 5.24 1.01
C LEU A 49 -8.65 4.49 1.06
N GLY A 50 -7.66 4.89 0.25
CA GLY A 50 -6.38 4.19 0.20
C GLY A 50 -5.79 4.07 -1.20
N ILE A 51 -5.11 2.96 -1.47
CA ILE A 51 -4.39 2.69 -2.73
C ILE A 51 -5.16 1.69 -3.58
N LYS A 52 -5.35 2.02 -4.86
CA LYS A 52 -5.89 1.07 -5.84
C LYS A 52 -4.89 -0.06 -6.10
N CYS A 53 -5.35 -1.28 -6.19
CA CYS A 53 -4.55 -2.41 -6.67
C CYS A 53 -4.05 -2.17 -8.10
N VAL A 54 -4.97 -1.72 -8.97
CA VAL A 54 -4.69 -1.42 -10.37
C VAL A 54 -5.20 -0.03 -10.75
N SER A 55 -4.48 0.65 -11.65
CA SER A 55 -4.78 2.06 -11.98
C SER A 55 -6.08 2.27 -12.73
N ASP A 56 -6.57 1.28 -13.46
CA ASP A 56 -7.70 1.34 -14.39
C ASP A 56 -9.01 0.76 -13.83
N GLN A 57 -9.02 0.36 -12.54
CA GLN A 57 -10.24 -0.11 -11.87
C GLN A 57 -10.54 0.73 -10.63
N PRO A 58 -11.82 0.97 -10.33
CA PRO A 58 -12.24 1.74 -9.15
C PRO A 58 -12.24 0.87 -7.88
N TRP A 59 -11.11 0.26 -7.58
CA TRP A 59 -10.95 -0.74 -6.55
C TRP A 59 -9.74 -0.45 -5.67
N VAL A 60 -10.00 -0.09 -4.41
CA VAL A 60 -8.99 0.07 -3.36
C VAL A 60 -8.85 -1.25 -2.62
N THR A 61 -7.63 -1.64 -2.32
CA THR A 61 -7.30 -2.88 -1.61
C THR A 61 -6.59 -2.59 -0.29
N VAL A 62 -6.93 -3.37 0.73
CA VAL A 62 -6.39 -3.17 2.08
C VAL A 62 -4.92 -3.55 2.12
N ALA A 63 -4.54 -4.70 1.56
CA ALA A 63 -3.16 -5.17 1.60
C ALA A 63 -2.20 -4.19 0.91
N GLU A 64 -2.49 -3.76 -0.32
CA GLU A 64 -1.65 -2.81 -1.05
C GLU A 64 -1.58 -1.44 -0.37
N THR A 65 -2.68 -1.01 0.27
CA THR A 65 -2.65 0.24 1.06
C THR A 65 -1.75 0.09 2.28
N CYS A 66 -1.83 -1.02 3.01
CA CYS A 66 -1.00 -1.30 4.17
C CYS A 66 0.49 -1.44 3.81
N GLU A 67 0.81 -2.11 2.72
CA GLU A 67 2.18 -2.18 2.19
C GLU A 67 2.72 -0.80 1.82
N PHE A 68 1.88 0.03 1.20
CA PHE A 68 2.26 1.40 0.88
C PHE A 68 2.44 2.27 2.14
N VAL A 69 1.65 2.05 3.20
CA VAL A 69 1.86 2.66 4.52
C VAL A 69 3.27 2.33 5.04
N ILE A 70 3.73 1.10 4.92
CA ILE A 70 5.09 0.70 5.32
C ILE A 70 6.14 1.44 4.46
N ALA A 71 5.91 1.56 3.14
CA ALA A 71 6.80 2.32 2.26
C ALA A 71 6.87 3.81 2.64
N LEU A 72 5.75 4.42 3.02
CA LEU A 72 5.71 5.80 3.52
C LEU A 72 6.51 5.95 4.83
N MET A 73 6.36 5.00 5.76
CA MET A 73 7.14 4.99 7.00
C MET A 73 8.64 4.91 6.74
N LYS A 74 9.06 4.12 5.74
CA LYS A 74 10.47 4.00 5.35
C LYS A 74 11.07 5.32 4.85
N VAL A 75 10.28 6.13 4.16
CA VAL A 75 10.71 7.46 3.66
C VAL A 75 10.38 8.62 4.59
N ASP A 76 9.97 8.32 5.83
CA ASP A 76 9.64 9.29 6.90
C ASP A 76 8.37 10.15 6.66
N GLU A 77 7.48 9.71 5.76
CA GLU A 77 6.18 10.34 5.47
C GLU A 77 5.09 9.89 6.47
N LYS A 78 5.37 10.09 7.76
CA LYS A 78 4.59 9.54 8.89
C LYS A 78 3.13 9.99 8.95
N ASP A 79 2.87 11.26 8.66
CA ASP A 79 1.51 11.81 8.77
C ASP A 79 0.60 11.23 7.70
N LEU A 80 1.13 11.08 6.48
CA LEU A 80 0.39 10.45 5.39
C LEU A 80 0.21 8.95 5.64
N ALA A 81 1.22 8.26 6.20
CA ALA A 81 1.14 6.87 6.59
C ALA A 81 0.01 6.64 7.60
N LYS A 82 -0.06 7.46 8.66
CA LYS A 82 -1.13 7.39 9.67
C LYS A 82 -2.51 7.65 9.07
N LYS A 83 -2.62 8.67 8.20
CA LYS A 83 -3.88 8.97 7.53
C LYS A 83 -4.35 7.79 6.71
N LEU A 84 -3.49 7.24 5.84
CA LEU A 84 -3.85 6.10 4.99
C LEU A 84 -4.24 4.86 5.80
N LEU A 85 -3.52 4.58 6.88
CA LEU A 85 -3.87 3.48 7.78
C LEU A 85 -5.25 3.71 8.41
N THR A 86 -5.55 4.93 8.88
CA THR A 86 -6.87 5.29 9.43
C THR A 86 -7.97 5.15 8.39
N ASP A 87 -7.71 5.54 7.15
CA ASP A 87 -8.70 5.47 6.07
C ASP A 87 -9.00 4.01 5.70
N VAL A 88 -7.97 3.18 5.57
CA VAL A 88 -8.13 1.81 5.05
C VAL A 88 -8.76 0.84 6.05
N ILE A 89 -8.57 1.02 7.35
CA ILE A 89 -9.19 0.17 8.38
C ILE A 89 -10.72 0.23 8.38
N GLN A 90 -11.31 1.24 7.73
CA GLN A 90 -12.76 1.31 7.54
C GLN A 90 -13.28 0.20 6.58
N ILE A 91 -12.38 -0.43 5.82
CA ILE A 91 -12.71 -1.55 4.92
C ILE A 91 -12.64 -2.87 5.70
N SER A 92 -13.42 -2.95 6.78
CA SER A 92 -13.48 -4.11 7.67
C SER A 92 -14.92 -4.40 8.10
N ASP A 93 -15.13 -5.56 8.69
CA ASP A 93 -16.40 -5.93 9.29
C ASP A 93 -16.56 -5.34 10.71
N GLU A 94 -17.67 -5.67 11.37
CA GLU A 94 -17.98 -5.23 12.74
C GLU A 94 -16.99 -5.75 13.81
N ASN A 95 -16.22 -6.79 13.50
CA ASN A 95 -15.19 -7.36 14.35
C ASN A 95 -13.79 -6.82 14.01
N MET A 96 -13.72 -5.81 13.14
CA MET A 96 -12.46 -5.22 12.64
C MET A 96 -11.60 -6.21 11.84
N ILE A 97 -12.22 -7.21 11.20
CA ILE A 97 -11.51 -8.11 10.29
C ILE A 97 -11.55 -7.50 8.88
N PRO A 98 -10.38 -7.25 8.25
CA PRO A 98 -10.34 -6.53 6.98
C PRO A 98 -10.87 -7.39 5.82
N TYR A 99 -11.71 -6.78 4.99
CA TYR A 99 -12.01 -7.31 3.66
C TYR A 99 -10.80 -7.13 2.72
N MET A 100 -10.76 -7.88 1.62
CA MET A 100 -9.71 -7.72 0.62
C MET A 100 -9.68 -6.31 0.02
N GLY A 101 -10.85 -5.73 -0.27
CA GLY A 101 -10.93 -4.39 -0.80
C GLY A 101 -12.35 -3.87 -1.00
N TRP A 102 -12.40 -2.62 -1.45
CA TRP A 102 -13.63 -1.85 -1.67
C TRP A 102 -13.73 -1.35 -3.10
N GLN A 103 -14.78 -1.76 -3.81
CA GLN A 103 -15.12 -1.21 -5.12
C GLN A 103 -15.99 0.04 -4.91
N TYR A 104 -15.38 1.22 -5.00
CA TYR A 104 -15.98 2.45 -4.53
C TYR A 104 -17.04 3.06 -5.46
N LYS A 105 -17.14 2.64 -6.72
CA LYS A 105 -18.24 3.05 -7.61
C LYS A 105 -19.52 2.29 -7.31
N GLU A 106 -19.41 0.99 -7.15
CA GLU A 106 -20.55 0.11 -6.84
C GLU A 106 -20.87 0.08 -5.34
N LYS A 107 -19.95 0.59 -4.50
CA LYS A 107 -20.08 0.61 -3.03
C LYS A 107 -20.27 -0.79 -2.44
N ILE A 108 -19.41 -1.72 -2.84
CA ILE A 108 -19.42 -3.11 -2.37
C ILE A 108 -18.01 -3.54 -1.94
N PHE A 109 -17.94 -4.46 -0.98
CA PHE A 109 -16.71 -5.21 -0.73
C PHE A 109 -16.50 -6.17 -1.90
N TRP A 110 -15.29 -6.14 -2.49
CA TRP A 110 -15.03 -6.99 -3.64
C TRP A 110 -13.54 -7.39 -3.74
N PRO A 111 -13.26 -8.70 -3.87
CA PRO A 111 -14.20 -9.79 -3.53
C PRO A 111 -14.66 -9.71 -2.07
N GLU A 112 -15.82 -10.25 -1.75
CA GLU A 112 -16.33 -10.31 -0.37
C GLU A 112 -15.59 -11.43 0.40
N GLU A 113 -14.28 -11.22 0.56
CA GLU A 113 -13.36 -12.15 1.19
C GLU A 113 -12.51 -11.42 2.24
N GLN A 114 -12.13 -12.16 3.29
CA GLN A 114 -11.28 -11.71 4.40
C GLN A 114 -10.03 -12.61 4.51
N PRO A 115 -9.10 -12.50 3.55
CA PRO A 115 -7.95 -13.39 3.50
C PRO A 115 -6.92 -13.05 4.58
N ASN A 116 -6.27 -14.08 5.10
CA ASN A 116 -5.27 -13.94 6.16
C ASN A 116 -4.09 -13.03 5.79
N TRP A 117 -3.68 -12.98 4.51
CA TRP A 117 -2.60 -12.09 4.10
C TRP A 117 -2.98 -10.62 4.19
N THR A 118 -4.27 -10.27 4.00
CA THR A 118 -4.76 -8.90 4.16
C THR A 118 -4.64 -8.48 5.62
N ALA A 119 -5.09 -9.32 6.56
CA ALA A 119 -4.92 -9.07 7.99
C ALA A 119 -3.44 -9.02 8.40
N GLY A 120 -2.60 -9.88 7.81
CA GLY A 120 -1.15 -9.84 8.03
C GLY A 120 -0.50 -8.53 7.58
N ALA A 121 -0.88 -8.01 6.42
CA ALA A 121 -0.39 -6.71 5.92
C ALA A 121 -0.84 -5.56 6.82
N GLU A 122 -2.08 -5.59 7.31
CA GLU A 122 -2.62 -4.59 8.23
C GLU A 122 -1.87 -4.59 9.57
N ILE A 123 -1.64 -5.76 10.16
CA ILE A 123 -0.86 -5.89 11.41
C ILE A 123 0.56 -5.32 11.23
N LEU A 124 1.22 -5.61 10.12
CA LEU A 124 2.55 -5.07 9.83
C LEU A 124 2.54 -3.56 9.64
N ALA A 125 1.52 -3.01 9.01
CA ALA A 125 1.36 -1.56 8.86
C ALA A 125 1.13 -0.87 10.22
N PHE A 126 0.29 -1.45 11.09
CA PHE A 126 0.13 -0.97 12.47
C PHE A 126 1.45 -1.01 13.24
N ASP A 127 2.19 -2.11 13.14
CA ASP A 127 3.49 -2.22 13.79
C ASP A 127 4.49 -1.19 13.25
N ALA A 128 4.52 -0.96 11.95
CA ALA A 128 5.37 0.06 11.33
C ALA A 128 5.06 1.47 11.85
N VAL A 129 3.78 1.80 12.01
CA VAL A 129 3.33 3.15 12.45
C VAL A 129 3.48 3.34 13.95
N TYR A 130 3.10 2.34 14.77
CA TYR A 130 2.98 2.48 16.22
C TYR A 130 4.08 1.80 17.03
N LYS A 131 4.94 1.00 16.36
CA LYS A 131 6.10 0.34 17.00
C LYS A 131 5.73 -0.59 18.15
N TYR A 132 4.70 -1.40 17.99
CA TYR A 132 4.30 -2.40 18.99
C TYR A 132 5.31 -3.54 19.14
N SER A 133 6.04 -3.84 18.06
CA SER A 133 7.08 -4.87 18.03
C SER A 133 8.22 -4.46 17.08
N THR A 134 9.12 -5.39 16.79
CA THR A 134 10.20 -5.23 15.81
C THR A 134 9.88 -5.90 14.47
N ALA A 135 8.69 -6.43 14.28
CA ALA A 135 8.34 -7.22 13.08
C ALA A 135 8.43 -6.39 11.79
N SER A 136 8.01 -5.13 11.83
CA SER A 136 8.08 -4.23 10.67
C SER A 136 9.49 -3.74 10.35
N GLU A 137 10.46 -3.88 11.25
CA GLU A 137 11.83 -3.38 11.04
C GLU A 137 12.52 -4.04 9.85
N ILE A 138 12.13 -5.27 9.50
CA ILE A 138 12.64 -5.96 8.31
C ILE A 138 12.42 -5.17 7.02
N PHE A 139 11.36 -4.37 6.96
CA PHE A 139 11.05 -3.51 5.81
C PHE A 139 11.54 -2.08 5.99
N LEU A 140 11.74 -1.63 7.24
CA LEU A 140 12.13 -0.26 7.56
C LEU A 140 13.65 -0.09 7.69
N ALA A 141 14.40 -1.16 7.91
CA ALA A 141 15.85 -1.14 7.93
C ALA A 141 16.41 -0.74 6.55
N ASN A 142 17.43 0.11 6.59
CA ASN A 142 18.19 0.53 5.40
C ASN A 142 19.27 -0.49 5.08
#